data_5f817e1c4afd7eed6a8d6fc78ad16f6b
#
_entry.id   5f817e1c4afd7eed6a8d6fc78ad16f6b
#
_cell.length_a   1.000
_cell.length_b   1.000
_cell.length_c   1.000
_cell.angle_alpha   90.00
_cell.angle_beta   90.00
_cell.angle_gamma   90.00
#
_symmetry.space_group_name_H-M   'P 1'
#
loop_
_entity.id
_entity.type
_entity.pdbx_description
1 polymer ?
#
loop_
_entity_poly.entity_id
_entity_poly.type
_entity_poly.pdbx_seq_one_letter_code
_entity_poly.pdbx_strand_id
1 'polypeptide(L)'
;MQELRKYKFGDFWNRLLSGVAMAIVVAVTPGAIIAPFITGLAKTSDFWLSIYNATNMGTYIVPVAAGILAASQFNFTMIEKASVALAAFAGSGSAVYSKGTWSLVGMGDLINTILVIAIAIVVIFLIRNYVGSFSIIWEPIICGSLIGAFGMWSYTYVHLISMTVGNILNSFTTLQPVLLRTLIAMSFAVIIATPLSTVGLAYAIGINGIAGGAASVGATACFMMVAVATYKVNGKGVSFAMFWGSVKMMLANFVKHPRMLLPIAVVGGLTGLTDSFIQVKNASEYAGFGQPVGPINSFTYMTGSVGTNILLLALIYFILPILYSLIVYLIFKKMPKLYCDSDWQVDLNK
;
A
#
# COMPACT_ATOMS: atom_id res chain seq x y z
N MET A 1 -19.73 -22.98 11.76
CA MET A 1 -20.60 -22.71 10.58
C MET A 1 -21.70 -21.69 10.85
N GLN A 2 -22.47 -21.80 11.96
CA GLN A 2 -23.53 -20.81 12.26
C GLN A 2 -23.02 -19.38 12.43
N GLU A 3 -21.84 -19.19 13.03
CA GLU A 3 -21.25 -17.86 13.23
C GLU A 3 -20.74 -17.23 11.94
N LEU A 4 -20.16 -18.02 11.03
CA LEU A 4 -19.73 -17.52 9.72
C LEU A 4 -20.94 -17.03 8.88
N ARG A 5 -22.09 -17.72 9.00
CA ARG A 5 -23.33 -17.36 8.31
C ARG A 5 -23.92 -16.00 8.74
N LYS A 6 -23.48 -15.46 9.89
CA LYS A 6 -23.89 -14.11 10.34
C LYS A 6 -23.30 -13.02 9.44
N TYR A 7 -22.20 -13.30 8.74
CA TYR A 7 -21.54 -12.35 7.86
C TYR A 7 -21.95 -12.62 6.41
N LYS A 8 -22.58 -11.62 5.77
CA LYS A 8 -22.77 -11.65 4.31
C LYS A 8 -21.39 -11.56 3.63
N PHE A 9 -21.27 -12.09 2.43
CA PHE A 9 -20.01 -12.09 1.68
C PHE A 9 -19.35 -10.70 1.62
N GLY A 10 -20.12 -9.66 1.32
CA GLY A 10 -19.60 -8.29 1.29
C GLY A 10 -19.15 -7.77 2.65
N ASP A 11 -19.86 -8.12 3.74
CA ASP A 11 -19.48 -7.72 5.11
C ASP A 11 -18.20 -8.41 5.56
N PHE A 12 -18.01 -9.69 5.20
CA PHE A 12 -16.80 -10.44 5.48
C PHE A 12 -15.57 -9.72 4.87
N TRP A 13 -15.62 -9.43 3.56
CA TRP A 13 -14.52 -8.77 2.88
C TRP A 13 -14.28 -7.34 3.38
N ASN A 14 -15.32 -6.57 3.65
CA ASN A 14 -15.17 -5.22 4.22
C ASN A 14 -14.45 -5.24 5.56
N ARG A 15 -14.83 -6.15 6.47
CA ARG A 15 -14.18 -6.31 7.78
C ARG A 15 -12.72 -6.72 7.63
N LEU A 16 -12.46 -7.75 6.84
CA LEU A 16 -11.10 -8.24 6.59
C LEU A 16 -10.20 -7.12 6.02
N LEU A 17 -10.65 -6.46 4.95
CA LEU A 17 -9.87 -5.41 4.30
C LEU A 17 -9.69 -4.18 5.18
N SER A 18 -10.67 -3.83 6.02
CA SER A 18 -10.53 -2.73 6.99
C SER A 18 -9.44 -3.04 8.01
N GLY A 19 -9.40 -4.27 8.54
CA GLY A 19 -8.34 -4.69 9.46
C GLY A 19 -6.95 -4.69 8.82
N VAL A 20 -6.84 -5.20 7.58
CA VAL A 20 -5.58 -5.17 6.81
C VAL A 20 -5.13 -3.74 6.55
N ALA A 21 -6.04 -2.86 6.14
CA ALA A 21 -5.74 -1.45 5.90
C ALA A 21 -5.21 -0.74 7.15
N MET A 22 -5.84 -0.99 8.30
CA MET A 22 -5.41 -0.45 9.59
C MET A 22 -3.99 -0.93 9.96
N ALA A 23 -3.70 -2.21 9.73
CA ALA A 23 -2.37 -2.79 9.96
C ALA A 23 -1.28 -2.11 9.13
N ILE A 24 -1.57 -1.88 7.85
CA ILE A 24 -0.64 -1.19 6.95
C ILE A 24 -0.35 0.23 7.47
N VAL A 25 -1.39 0.95 7.89
CA VAL A 25 -1.22 2.30 8.46
C VAL A 25 -0.28 2.28 9.66
N VAL A 26 -0.58 1.44 10.65
CA VAL A 26 0.22 1.38 11.90
C VAL A 26 1.67 0.99 11.61
N ALA A 27 1.88 -0.01 10.76
CA ALA A 27 3.19 -0.58 10.50
C ALA A 27 4.07 0.28 9.56
N VAL A 28 3.46 0.97 8.58
CA VAL A 28 4.21 1.66 7.52
C VAL A 28 4.33 3.17 7.75
N THR A 29 3.38 3.79 8.47
CA THR A 29 3.35 5.24 8.68
C THR A 29 4.65 5.80 9.31
N PRO A 30 5.24 5.19 10.36
CA PRO A 30 6.50 5.70 10.93
C PRO A 30 7.62 5.76 9.88
N GLY A 31 7.79 4.70 9.09
CA GLY A 31 8.77 4.65 8.01
C GLY A 31 8.50 5.67 6.92
N ALA A 32 7.26 5.79 6.48
CA ALA A 32 6.87 6.72 5.43
C ALA A 32 7.08 8.19 5.82
N ILE A 33 6.81 8.55 7.08
CA ILE A 33 6.89 9.94 7.53
C ILE A 33 8.28 10.30 8.05
N ILE A 34 8.88 9.46 8.91
CA ILE A 34 10.09 9.82 9.65
C ILE A 34 11.36 9.45 8.90
N ALA A 35 11.43 8.24 8.30
CA ALA A 35 12.65 7.75 7.70
C ALA A 35 13.27 8.69 6.66
N PRO A 36 12.53 9.36 5.76
CA PRO A 36 13.10 10.27 4.78
C PRO A 36 13.87 11.45 5.41
N PHE A 37 13.35 11.99 6.53
CA PHE A 37 13.99 13.12 7.22
C PHE A 37 15.27 12.74 7.94
N ILE A 38 15.36 11.51 8.44
CA ILE A 38 16.51 11.03 9.22
C ILE A 38 17.51 10.21 8.39
N THR A 39 17.23 9.91 7.11
CA THR A 39 18.13 9.13 6.24
C THR A 39 19.54 9.74 6.15
N GLY A 40 19.63 11.06 6.07
CA GLY A 40 20.92 11.78 6.09
C GLY A 40 21.63 11.67 7.43
N LEU A 41 20.89 11.83 8.51
CA LEU A 41 21.41 11.74 9.89
C LEU A 41 21.85 10.32 10.24
N ALA A 42 21.18 9.30 9.73
CA ALA A 42 21.52 7.89 9.94
C ALA A 42 22.94 7.52 9.47
N LYS A 43 23.52 8.33 8.59
CA LYS A 43 24.92 8.17 8.13
C LYS A 43 25.92 8.83 9.06
N THR A 44 25.50 9.62 10.04
CA THR A 44 26.38 10.43 10.89
C THR A 44 26.64 9.81 12.25
N SER A 45 25.77 8.95 12.77
CA SER A 45 25.95 8.28 14.06
C SER A 45 25.08 7.03 14.20
N ASP A 46 25.53 6.09 15.05
CA ASP A 46 24.80 4.85 15.37
C ASP A 46 23.46 5.12 16.06
N PHE A 47 23.32 6.23 16.80
CA PHE A 47 22.07 6.64 17.40
C PHE A 47 21.00 6.90 16.34
N TRP A 48 21.30 7.72 15.34
CA TRP A 48 20.37 8.02 14.25
C TRP A 48 20.10 6.80 13.36
N LEU A 49 21.12 5.97 13.15
CA LEU A 49 20.98 4.70 12.43
C LEU A 49 20.01 3.76 13.16
N SER A 50 20.08 3.69 14.48
CA SER A 50 19.17 2.88 15.29
C SER A 50 17.73 3.37 15.19
N ILE A 51 17.49 4.69 15.23
CA ILE A 51 16.16 5.28 15.03
C ILE A 51 15.65 4.98 13.62
N TYR A 52 16.49 5.15 12.60
CA TYR A 52 16.13 4.84 11.21
C TYR A 52 15.71 3.37 11.03
N ASN A 53 16.50 2.45 11.58
CA ASN A 53 16.20 1.02 11.53
C ASN A 53 14.90 0.69 12.27
N ALA A 54 14.71 1.18 13.49
CA ALA A 54 13.48 0.98 14.26
C ALA A 54 12.24 1.51 13.51
N THR A 55 12.36 2.65 12.87
CA THR A 55 11.29 3.29 12.09
C THR A 55 10.86 2.44 10.89
N ASN A 56 11.81 1.77 10.23
CA ASN A 56 11.53 0.94 9.07
C ASN A 56 11.14 -0.51 9.41
N MET A 57 11.42 -0.96 10.64
CA MET A 57 11.11 -2.33 11.09
C MET A 57 9.63 -2.69 10.96
N GLY A 58 8.73 -1.70 11.12
CA GLY A 58 7.30 -1.89 10.98
C GLY A 58 6.89 -2.53 9.66
N THR A 59 7.61 -2.26 8.58
CA THR A 59 7.32 -2.80 7.26
C THR A 59 7.35 -4.34 7.22
N TYR A 60 8.26 -4.97 7.98
CA TYR A 60 8.41 -6.42 8.02
C TYR A 60 7.31 -7.13 8.80
N ILE A 61 6.65 -6.43 9.74
CA ILE A 61 5.58 -7.00 10.56
C ILE A 61 4.17 -6.75 10.00
N VAL A 62 4.06 -6.11 8.83
CA VAL A 62 2.76 -5.86 8.17
C VAL A 62 1.87 -7.11 8.13
N PRO A 63 2.34 -8.30 7.70
CA PRO A 63 1.49 -9.49 7.67
C PRO A 63 0.98 -9.93 9.04
N VAL A 64 1.84 -9.82 10.07
CA VAL A 64 1.48 -10.15 11.46
C VAL A 64 0.39 -9.20 11.96
N ALA A 65 0.61 -7.89 11.81
CA ALA A 65 -0.36 -6.87 12.21
C ALA A 65 -1.68 -7.03 11.43
N ALA A 66 -1.60 -7.33 10.12
CA ALA A 66 -2.76 -7.56 9.27
C ALA A 66 -3.58 -8.76 9.75
N GLY A 67 -2.94 -9.87 10.11
CA GLY A 67 -3.60 -11.05 10.66
C GLY A 67 -4.34 -10.74 11.96
N ILE A 68 -3.68 -10.04 12.90
CA ILE A 68 -4.28 -9.66 14.20
C ILE A 68 -5.46 -8.71 13.99
N LEU A 69 -5.28 -7.62 13.25
CA LEU A 69 -6.29 -6.57 13.11
C LEU A 69 -7.48 -7.01 12.24
N ALA A 70 -7.23 -7.84 11.20
CA ALA A 70 -8.31 -8.45 10.44
C ALA A 70 -9.13 -9.43 11.30
N ALA A 71 -8.46 -10.32 12.05
CA ALA A 71 -9.14 -11.24 12.95
C ALA A 71 -9.91 -10.53 14.08
N SER A 72 -9.43 -9.37 14.52
CA SER A 72 -10.12 -8.54 15.53
C SER A 72 -11.49 -8.04 15.06
N GLN A 73 -11.71 -7.91 13.76
CA GLN A 73 -13.00 -7.51 13.18
C GLN A 73 -14.08 -8.61 13.29
N PHE A 74 -13.69 -9.83 13.68
CA PHE A 74 -14.57 -11.00 13.78
C PHE A 74 -14.80 -11.48 15.21
N ASN A 75 -14.47 -10.66 16.21
CA ASN A 75 -14.60 -11.00 17.64
C ASN A 75 -13.83 -12.27 18.02
N PHE A 76 -12.65 -12.46 17.47
CA PHE A 76 -11.79 -13.59 17.76
C PHE A 76 -11.09 -13.43 19.11
N THR A 77 -10.83 -14.56 19.78
CA THR A 77 -10.00 -14.63 20.99
C THR A 77 -8.54 -14.25 20.68
N MET A 78 -7.74 -14.02 21.73
CA MET A 78 -6.32 -13.71 21.53
C MET A 78 -5.55 -14.83 20.81
N ILE A 79 -5.89 -16.09 21.11
CA ILE A 79 -5.26 -17.27 20.48
C ILE A 79 -5.63 -17.34 18.99
N GLU A 80 -6.90 -17.17 18.65
CA GLU A 80 -7.36 -17.14 17.27
C GLU A 80 -6.70 -16.02 16.46
N LYS A 81 -6.59 -14.81 17.04
CA LYS A 81 -5.90 -13.68 16.40
C LYS A 81 -4.43 -13.98 16.15
N ALA A 82 -3.74 -14.54 17.15
CA ALA A 82 -2.33 -14.91 17.01
C ALA A 82 -2.15 -16.03 15.97
N SER A 83 -3.07 -17.00 15.91
CA SER A 83 -3.03 -18.08 14.92
C SER A 83 -3.22 -17.57 13.49
N VAL A 84 -4.15 -16.62 13.29
CA VAL A 84 -4.31 -15.96 11.98
C VAL A 84 -3.06 -15.17 11.60
N ALA A 85 -2.45 -14.47 12.56
CA ALA A 85 -1.22 -13.72 12.34
C ALA A 85 -0.05 -14.62 11.95
N LEU A 86 0.08 -15.78 12.58
CA LEU A 86 1.10 -16.77 12.26
C LEU A 86 0.94 -17.29 10.82
N ALA A 87 -0.29 -17.65 10.42
CA ALA A 87 -0.59 -18.04 9.06
C ALA A 87 -0.26 -16.94 8.05
N ALA A 88 -0.70 -15.70 8.34
CA ALA A 88 -0.45 -14.54 7.49
C ALA A 88 1.05 -14.28 7.29
N PHE A 89 1.84 -14.35 8.36
CA PHE A 89 3.29 -14.17 8.29
C PHE A 89 3.96 -15.27 7.46
N ALA A 90 3.65 -16.53 7.76
CA ALA A 90 4.21 -17.67 7.04
C ALA A 90 3.89 -17.64 5.53
N GLY A 91 2.64 -17.29 5.17
CA GLY A 91 2.19 -17.26 3.79
C GLY A 91 2.49 -15.99 3.01
N SER A 92 2.94 -14.91 3.66
CA SER A 92 3.11 -13.61 3.02
C SER A 92 4.28 -13.51 2.04
N GLY A 93 5.31 -14.35 2.21
CA GLY A 93 6.60 -14.19 1.53
C GLY A 93 7.47 -13.07 2.11
N SER A 94 7.11 -12.50 3.28
CA SER A 94 7.94 -11.49 3.97
C SER A 94 9.21 -12.07 4.59
N ALA A 95 9.19 -13.37 4.91
CA ALA A 95 10.34 -14.14 5.38
C ALA A 95 10.68 -15.24 4.37
N VAL A 96 11.95 -15.31 3.98
CA VAL A 96 12.46 -16.27 2.99
C VAL A 96 13.55 -17.12 3.63
N TYR A 97 13.45 -18.44 3.47
CA TYR A 97 14.49 -19.38 3.88
C TYR A 97 15.43 -19.64 2.70
N SER A 98 16.67 -19.25 2.83
CA SER A 98 17.69 -19.45 1.79
C SER A 98 19.06 -19.75 2.43
N LYS A 99 19.79 -20.70 1.86
CA LYS A 99 21.16 -21.07 2.29
C LYS A 99 21.28 -21.38 3.80
N GLY A 100 20.23 -22.01 4.39
CA GLY A 100 20.25 -22.39 5.79
C GLY A 100 19.84 -21.29 6.79
N THR A 101 19.45 -20.09 6.33
CA THR A 101 19.07 -18.96 7.18
C THR A 101 17.72 -18.36 6.76
N TRP A 102 17.02 -17.80 7.75
CA TRP A 102 15.83 -16.97 7.51
C TRP A 102 16.23 -15.52 7.34
N SER A 103 15.70 -14.87 6.31
CA SER A 103 15.86 -13.43 6.09
C SER A 103 14.51 -12.77 5.85
N LEU A 104 14.36 -11.56 6.41
CA LEU A 104 13.21 -10.72 6.16
C LEU A 104 13.45 -9.89 4.90
N VAL A 105 12.52 -9.94 3.95
CA VAL A 105 12.66 -9.30 2.63
C VAL A 105 11.69 -8.14 2.39
N GLY A 106 10.84 -7.82 3.36
CA GLY A 106 9.87 -6.72 3.29
C GLY A 106 8.50 -7.11 3.81
N MET A 107 7.46 -6.41 3.36
CA MET A 107 6.07 -6.66 3.79
C MET A 107 5.43 -7.91 3.15
N GLY A 108 6.12 -8.57 2.23
CA GLY A 108 5.54 -9.67 1.46
C GLY A 108 4.54 -9.22 0.40
N ASP A 109 3.84 -10.20 -0.17
CA ASP A 109 2.75 -9.97 -1.14
C ASP A 109 1.43 -9.79 -0.40
N LEU A 110 0.83 -8.58 -0.49
CA LEU A 110 -0.41 -8.25 0.21
C LEU A 110 -1.62 -9.03 -0.32
N ILE A 111 -1.64 -9.40 -1.60
CA ILE A 111 -2.76 -10.18 -2.17
C ILE A 111 -2.74 -11.57 -1.54
N ASN A 112 -1.57 -12.20 -1.52
CA ASN A 112 -1.44 -13.52 -0.89
C ASN A 112 -1.68 -13.46 0.62
N THR A 113 -1.20 -12.41 1.29
CA THR A 113 -1.47 -12.19 2.72
C THR A 113 -2.97 -12.11 3.00
N ILE A 114 -3.72 -11.33 2.21
CA ILE A 114 -5.18 -11.22 2.32
C ILE A 114 -5.87 -12.58 2.09
N LEU A 115 -5.43 -13.34 1.09
CA LEU A 115 -5.95 -14.68 0.80
C LEU A 115 -5.74 -15.63 1.99
N VAL A 116 -4.53 -15.67 2.53
CA VAL A 116 -4.18 -16.53 3.68
C VAL A 116 -4.96 -16.14 4.93
N ILE A 117 -5.10 -14.85 5.22
CA ILE A 117 -5.92 -14.34 6.33
C ILE A 117 -7.38 -14.77 6.16
N ALA A 118 -7.94 -14.62 4.95
CA ALA A 118 -9.33 -15.02 4.68
C ALA A 118 -9.55 -16.51 4.95
N ILE A 119 -8.65 -17.35 4.46
CA ILE A 119 -8.72 -18.82 4.68
C ILE A 119 -8.58 -19.14 6.17
N ALA A 120 -7.62 -18.52 6.87
CA ALA A 120 -7.40 -18.74 8.29
C ALA A 120 -8.64 -18.37 9.12
N ILE A 121 -9.27 -17.23 8.85
CA ILE A 121 -10.50 -16.79 9.51
C ILE A 121 -11.63 -17.80 9.27
N VAL A 122 -11.82 -18.23 8.02
CA VAL A 122 -12.86 -19.23 7.68
C VAL A 122 -12.60 -20.55 8.39
N VAL A 123 -11.36 -21.06 8.37
CA VAL A 123 -11.00 -22.32 9.03
C VAL A 123 -11.22 -22.23 10.54
N ILE A 124 -10.85 -21.15 11.19
CA ILE A 124 -11.10 -20.95 12.62
C ILE A 124 -12.61 -20.99 12.92
N PHE A 125 -13.45 -20.32 12.13
CA PHE A 125 -14.91 -20.43 12.28
C PHE A 125 -15.44 -21.86 12.15
N LEU A 126 -14.78 -22.69 11.33
CA LEU A 126 -15.18 -24.08 11.15
C LEU A 126 -14.77 -24.96 12.33
N ILE A 127 -13.57 -24.75 12.86
CA ILE A 127 -12.98 -25.67 13.86
C ILE A 127 -13.26 -25.25 15.32
N ARG A 128 -13.49 -23.97 15.62
CA ARG A 128 -13.56 -23.44 16.99
C ARG A 128 -14.54 -24.17 17.89
N ASN A 129 -15.69 -24.62 17.35
CA ASN A 129 -16.70 -25.36 18.11
C ASN A 129 -16.29 -26.82 18.36
N TYR A 130 -15.34 -27.38 17.62
CA TYR A 130 -14.88 -28.75 17.74
C TYR A 130 -13.65 -28.89 18.66
N VAL A 131 -12.78 -27.86 18.62
CA VAL A 131 -11.52 -27.91 19.38
C VAL A 131 -11.67 -27.53 20.85
N GLY A 132 -12.70 -26.75 21.21
CA GLY A 132 -13.01 -26.41 22.63
C GLY A 132 -11.77 -25.93 23.38
N SER A 133 -11.46 -26.54 24.52
CA SER A 133 -10.29 -26.21 25.35
C SER A 133 -8.94 -26.49 24.68
N PHE A 134 -8.90 -27.31 23.63
CA PHE A 134 -7.68 -27.59 22.87
C PHE A 134 -7.38 -26.57 21.80
N SER A 135 -8.15 -25.48 21.70
CA SER A 135 -7.93 -24.39 20.74
C SER A 135 -6.51 -23.81 20.80
N ILE A 136 -5.95 -23.71 22.01
CA ILE A 136 -4.57 -23.24 22.24
C ILE A 136 -3.50 -24.06 21.51
N ILE A 137 -3.79 -25.32 21.18
CA ILE A 137 -2.88 -26.25 20.50
C ILE A 137 -3.24 -26.34 19.02
N TRP A 138 -4.50 -26.64 18.72
CA TRP A 138 -4.91 -26.98 17.36
C TRP A 138 -4.99 -25.76 16.42
N GLU A 139 -5.43 -24.61 16.91
CA GLU A 139 -5.53 -23.42 16.07
C GLU A 139 -4.17 -22.94 15.56
N PRO A 140 -3.13 -22.78 16.40
CA PRO A 140 -1.78 -22.44 15.90
C PRO A 140 -1.19 -23.51 14.98
N ILE A 141 -1.42 -24.80 15.25
CA ILE A 141 -0.92 -25.89 14.40
C ILE A 141 -1.59 -25.81 13.02
N ILE A 142 -2.91 -25.75 12.97
CA ILE A 142 -3.65 -25.72 11.71
C ILE A 142 -3.34 -24.42 10.93
N CYS A 143 -3.41 -23.28 11.60
CA CYS A 143 -3.16 -22.00 10.95
C CYS A 143 -1.68 -21.82 10.56
N GLY A 144 -0.77 -22.03 11.50
CA GLY A 144 0.67 -21.80 11.28
C GLY A 144 1.28 -22.82 10.33
N SER A 145 0.96 -24.12 10.50
CA SER A 145 1.58 -25.17 9.68
C SER A 145 0.81 -25.42 8.39
N LEU A 146 -0.48 -25.72 8.45
CA LEU A 146 -1.22 -26.12 7.24
C LEU A 146 -1.59 -24.93 6.37
N ILE A 147 -2.19 -23.87 6.96
CA ILE A 147 -2.59 -22.70 6.19
C ILE A 147 -1.35 -21.86 5.84
N GLY A 148 -0.35 -21.79 6.72
CA GLY A 148 0.94 -21.18 6.41
C GLY A 148 1.64 -21.86 5.23
N ALA A 149 1.71 -23.20 5.22
CA ALA A 149 2.26 -23.96 4.10
C ALA A 149 1.47 -23.76 2.80
N PHE A 150 0.13 -23.76 2.88
CA PHE A 150 -0.71 -23.39 1.75
C PHE A 150 -0.37 -21.97 1.24
N GLY A 151 -0.19 -21.01 2.15
CA GLY A 151 0.20 -19.65 1.82
C GLY A 151 1.55 -19.56 1.13
N MET A 152 2.54 -20.33 1.56
CA MET A 152 3.84 -20.42 0.88
C MET A 152 3.71 -21.02 -0.52
N TRP A 153 2.87 -22.04 -0.69
CA TRP A 153 2.60 -22.64 -2.00
C TRP A 153 1.84 -21.67 -2.90
N SER A 154 0.77 -21.04 -2.42
CA SER A 154 -0.06 -20.11 -3.20
C SER A 154 0.70 -18.82 -3.57
N TYR A 155 1.68 -18.40 -2.76
CA TYR A 155 2.55 -17.26 -3.03
C TYR A 155 3.16 -17.31 -4.44
N THR A 156 3.63 -18.48 -4.88
CA THR A 156 4.23 -18.65 -6.19
C THR A 156 3.26 -18.27 -7.33
N TYR A 157 1.98 -18.60 -7.18
CA TYR A 157 0.97 -18.32 -8.21
C TYR A 157 0.41 -16.90 -8.08
N VAL A 158 0.15 -16.45 -6.86
CA VAL A 158 -0.38 -15.11 -6.60
C VAL A 158 0.63 -14.04 -6.98
N HIS A 159 1.91 -14.27 -6.71
CA HIS A 159 2.99 -13.36 -7.10
C HIS A 159 3.07 -13.16 -8.62
N LEU A 160 2.66 -14.15 -9.43
CA LEU A 160 2.56 -14.00 -10.90
C LEU A 160 1.59 -12.89 -11.31
N ILE A 161 0.57 -12.58 -10.51
CA ILE A 161 -0.35 -11.47 -10.78
C ILE A 161 0.43 -10.15 -10.70
N SER A 162 1.19 -9.97 -9.63
CA SER A 162 2.06 -8.78 -9.45
C SER A 162 3.07 -8.66 -10.58
N MET A 163 3.70 -9.77 -10.98
CA MET A 163 4.67 -9.81 -12.09
C MET A 163 4.02 -9.50 -13.44
N THR A 164 2.80 -10.00 -13.70
CA THR A 164 2.07 -9.70 -14.93
C THR A 164 1.77 -8.22 -15.05
N VAL A 165 1.27 -7.60 -13.99
CA VAL A 165 1.08 -6.14 -13.93
C VAL A 165 2.40 -5.41 -14.19
N GLY A 166 3.49 -5.89 -13.58
CA GLY A 166 4.84 -5.37 -13.80
C GLY A 166 5.27 -5.41 -15.26
N ASN A 167 5.06 -6.54 -15.94
CA ASN A 167 5.40 -6.70 -17.35
C ASN A 167 4.61 -5.75 -18.26
N ILE A 168 3.33 -5.53 -17.97
CA ILE A 168 2.50 -4.53 -18.68
C ILE A 168 3.10 -3.14 -18.50
N LEU A 169 3.46 -2.76 -17.26
CA LEU A 169 4.07 -1.46 -16.99
C LEU A 169 5.42 -1.31 -17.69
N ASN A 170 6.21 -2.38 -17.72
CA ASN A 170 7.51 -2.36 -18.40
C ASN A 170 7.36 -2.12 -19.92
N SER A 171 6.28 -2.59 -20.53
CA SER A 171 6.02 -2.31 -21.96
C SER A 171 5.84 -0.82 -22.24
N PHE A 172 5.40 -0.02 -21.27
CA PHE A 172 5.27 1.42 -21.42
C PHE A 172 6.62 2.13 -21.49
N THR A 173 7.70 1.52 -20.99
CA THR A 173 9.04 2.16 -21.00
C THR A 173 9.62 2.32 -22.40
N THR A 174 9.08 1.61 -23.39
CA THR A 174 9.48 1.71 -24.81
C THR A 174 8.76 2.84 -25.57
N LEU A 175 7.76 3.48 -24.93
CA LEU A 175 6.97 4.54 -25.55
C LEU A 175 7.72 5.88 -25.56
N GLN A 176 7.20 6.82 -26.35
CA GLN A 176 7.68 8.21 -26.35
C GLN A 176 7.61 8.80 -24.93
N PRO A 177 8.58 9.66 -24.52
CA PRO A 177 8.71 10.13 -23.14
C PRO A 177 7.45 10.76 -22.54
N VAL A 178 6.67 11.48 -23.31
CA VAL A 178 5.41 12.11 -22.85
C VAL A 178 4.38 11.04 -22.52
N LEU A 179 4.19 10.08 -23.43
CA LEU A 179 3.21 9.01 -23.27
C LEU A 179 3.63 8.05 -22.16
N LEU A 180 4.92 7.69 -22.10
CA LEU A 180 5.51 6.89 -21.03
C LEU A 180 5.20 7.49 -19.66
N ARG A 181 5.57 8.78 -19.45
CA ARG A 181 5.37 9.44 -18.16
C ARG A 181 3.90 9.50 -17.76
N THR A 182 3.02 9.83 -18.72
CA THR A 182 1.58 9.89 -18.49
C THR A 182 1.02 8.55 -18.07
N LEU A 183 1.33 7.48 -18.81
CA LEU A 183 0.79 6.13 -18.54
C LEU A 183 1.38 5.50 -17.27
N ILE A 184 2.69 5.65 -17.05
CA ILE A 184 3.32 5.14 -15.82
C ILE A 184 2.76 5.87 -14.59
N ALA A 185 2.68 7.20 -14.61
CA ALA A 185 2.14 7.97 -13.48
C ALA A 185 0.66 7.61 -13.22
N MET A 186 -0.15 7.52 -14.25
CA MET A 186 -1.55 7.09 -14.14
C MET A 186 -1.67 5.69 -13.53
N SER A 187 -0.86 4.74 -14.01
CA SER A 187 -0.86 3.36 -13.52
C SER A 187 -0.43 3.27 -12.06
N PHE A 188 0.67 3.93 -11.68
CA PHE A 188 1.14 3.92 -10.30
C PHE A 188 0.19 4.64 -9.34
N ALA A 189 -0.49 5.69 -9.80
CA ALA A 189 -1.55 6.34 -9.02
C ALA A 189 -2.69 5.37 -8.69
N VAL A 190 -3.10 4.52 -9.63
CA VAL A 190 -4.14 3.50 -9.42
C VAL A 190 -3.61 2.34 -8.59
N ILE A 191 -2.42 1.81 -8.92
CA ILE A 191 -1.86 0.62 -8.26
C ILE A 191 -1.64 0.85 -6.76
N ILE A 192 -1.19 2.05 -6.34
CA ILE A 192 -0.96 2.34 -4.91
C ILE A 192 -2.26 2.32 -4.09
N ALA A 193 -3.41 2.55 -4.72
CA ALA A 193 -4.74 2.40 -4.12
C ALA A 193 -5.20 0.92 -4.03
N THR A 194 -4.48 -0.02 -4.66
CA THR A 194 -4.78 -1.46 -4.64
C THR A 194 -3.97 -2.20 -3.58
N PRO A 195 -4.20 -3.50 -3.35
CA PRO A 195 -3.37 -4.33 -2.48
C PRO A 195 -1.94 -4.55 -3.00
N LEU A 196 -1.63 -4.19 -4.24
CA LEU A 196 -0.28 -4.34 -4.80
C LEU A 196 0.72 -3.42 -4.11
N SER A 197 1.95 -3.90 -3.94
CA SER A 197 3.07 -3.08 -3.47
C SER A 197 3.70 -2.33 -4.63
N THR A 198 3.49 -1.02 -4.70
CA THR A 198 4.11 -0.17 -5.74
C THR A 198 5.63 -0.20 -5.69
N VAL A 199 6.21 -0.22 -4.47
CA VAL A 199 7.66 -0.28 -4.26
C VAL A 199 8.20 -1.64 -4.70
N GLY A 200 7.59 -2.73 -4.23
CA GLY A 200 7.99 -4.08 -4.62
C GLY A 200 7.86 -4.30 -6.13
N LEU A 201 6.78 -3.78 -6.73
CA LEU A 201 6.55 -3.87 -8.17
C LEU A 201 7.61 -3.09 -8.96
N ALA A 202 7.86 -1.83 -8.60
CA ALA A 202 8.86 -0.98 -9.26
C ALA A 202 10.26 -1.62 -9.22
N TYR A 203 10.64 -2.16 -8.06
CA TYR A 203 11.91 -2.85 -7.88
C TYR A 203 11.99 -4.15 -8.71
N ALA A 204 10.95 -4.99 -8.66
CA ALA A 204 10.91 -6.29 -9.36
C ALA A 204 11.03 -6.15 -10.88
N ILE A 205 10.44 -5.11 -11.48
CA ILE A 205 10.50 -4.85 -12.92
C ILE A 205 11.63 -3.90 -13.33
N GLY A 206 12.42 -3.41 -12.36
CA GLY A 206 13.59 -2.58 -12.62
C GLY A 206 13.28 -1.19 -13.17
N ILE A 207 12.10 -0.62 -12.88
CA ILE A 207 11.75 0.74 -13.30
C ILE A 207 12.69 1.74 -12.64
N ASN A 208 13.43 2.51 -13.45
CA ASN A 208 14.36 3.53 -12.98
C ASN A 208 14.36 4.76 -13.88
N GLY A 209 15.17 5.75 -13.52
CA GLY A 209 15.35 6.97 -14.29
C GLY A 209 14.03 7.68 -14.56
N ILE A 210 13.70 7.89 -15.83
CA ILE A 210 12.49 8.60 -16.29
C ILE A 210 11.21 7.89 -15.83
N ALA A 211 11.14 6.58 -16.00
CA ALA A 211 9.97 5.78 -15.59
C ALA A 211 9.84 5.73 -14.06
N GLY A 212 10.97 5.68 -13.34
CA GLY A 212 11.00 5.77 -11.88
C GLY A 212 10.47 7.09 -11.35
N GLY A 213 10.85 8.21 -11.99
CA GLY A 213 10.30 9.53 -11.69
C GLY A 213 8.79 9.60 -11.88
N ALA A 214 8.32 9.16 -13.05
CA ALA A 214 6.89 9.12 -13.39
C ALA A 214 6.08 8.26 -12.41
N ALA A 215 6.61 7.10 -12.00
CA ALA A 215 5.97 6.23 -11.00
C ALA A 215 5.81 6.93 -9.64
N SER A 216 6.86 7.62 -9.19
CA SER A 216 6.87 8.37 -7.94
C SER A 216 5.88 9.55 -7.96
N VAL A 217 5.84 10.29 -9.06
CA VAL A 217 4.90 11.40 -9.28
C VAL A 217 3.45 10.88 -9.30
N GLY A 218 3.22 9.72 -9.92
CA GLY A 218 1.92 9.04 -9.92
C GLY A 218 1.44 8.64 -8.52
N ALA A 219 2.32 8.06 -7.71
CA ALA A 219 2.00 7.73 -6.32
C ALA A 219 1.60 8.98 -5.53
N THR A 220 2.33 10.08 -5.70
CA THR A 220 2.01 11.39 -5.13
C THR A 220 0.63 11.89 -5.56
N ALA A 221 0.30 11.77 -6.85
CA ALA A 221 -1.00 12.19 -7.39
C ALA A 221 -2.17 11.48 -6.69
N CYS A 222 -2.02 10.17 -6.42
CA CYS A 222 -3.00 9.42 -5.63
C CYS A 222 -3.16 10.02 -4.22
N PHE A 223 -2.04 10.27 -3.52
CA PHE A 223 -2.07 10.82 -2.16
C PHE A 223 -2.81 12.15 -2.10
N MET A 224 -2.56 13.05 -3.05
CA MET A 224 -3.22 14.36 -3.13
C MET A 224 -4.69 14.24 -3.45
N MET A 225 -5.06 13.39 -4.42
CA MET A 225 -6.47 13.20 -4.77
C MET A 225 -7.26 12.62 -3.60
N VAL A 226 -6.72 11.61 -2.91
CA VAL A 226 -7.38 11.02 -1.75
C VAL A 226 -7.46 12.00 -0.59
N ALA A 227 -6.39 12.76 -0.33
CA ALA A 227 -6.38 13.79 0.72
C ALA A 227 -7.46 14.86 0.47
N VAL A 228 -7.59 15.35 -0.75
CA VAL A 228 -8.61 16.34 -1.13
C VAL A 228 -10.02 15.76 -0.98
N ALA A 229 -10.24 14.55 -1.48
CA ALA A 229 -11.56 13.91 -1.45
C ALA A 229 -12.02 13.57 -0.01
N THR A 230 -11.08 13.18 0.86
CA THR A 230 -11.38 12.79 2.25
C THR A 230 -11.51 13.97 3.22
N TYR A 231 -11.02 15.15 2.85
CA TYR A 231 -10.97 16.33 3.75
C TYR A 231 -12.32 16.71 4.34
N LYS A 232 -13.38 16.76 3.52
CA LYS A 232 -14.72 17.17 3.97
C LYS A 232 -15.45 16.09 4.74
N VAL A 233 -15.22 14.81 4.43
CA VAL A 233 -15.98 13.70 4.99
C VAL A 233 -15.35 13.05 6.21
N ASN A 234 -14.01 13.18 6.37
CA ASN A 234 -13.27 12.54 7.48
C ASN A 234 -12.51 13.55 8.37
N GLY A 235 -12.51 14.83 7.98
CA GLY A 235 -11.79 15.85 8.71
C GLY A 235 -10.28 15.91 8.44
N LYS A 236 -9.62 16.87 9.12
CA LYS A 236 -8.24 17.27 8.84
C LYS A 236 -7.21 16.15 9.10
N GLY A 237 -7.38 15.39 10.18
CA GLY A 237 -6.42 14.35 10.59
C GLY A 237 -6.30 13.20 9.56
N VAL A 238 -7.42 12.68 9.11
CA VAL A 238 -7.46 11.62 8.09
C VAL A 238 -6.91 12.14 6.76
N SER A 239 -7.34 13.32 6.32
CA SER A 239 -6.84 13.93 5.10
C SER A 239 -5.32 14.16 5.15
N PHE A 240 -4.79 14.61 6.29
CA PHE A 240 -3.36 14.77 6.49
C PHE A 240 -2.60 13.44 6.43
N ALA A 241 -3.15 12.36 7.00
CA ALA A 241 -2.57 11.03 6.88
C ALA A 241 -2.54 10.54 5.42
N MET A 242 -3.62 10.79 4.65
CA MET A 242 -3.67 10.48 3.21
C MET A 242 -2.62 11.25 2.42
N PHE A 243 -2.48 12.55 2.72
CA PHE A 243 -1.46 13.40 2.11
C PHE A 243 -0.04 12.84 2.27
N TRP A 244 0.27 12.19 3.41
CA TRP A 244 1.57 11.58 3.70
C TRP A 244 1.65 10.08 3.32
N GLY A 245 0.73 9.59 2.50
CA GLY A 245 0.84 8.25 1.90
C GLY A 245 0.02 7.15 2.54
N SER A 246 -0.82 7.46 3.54
CA SER A 246 -1.66 6.45 4.20
C SER A 246 -2.92 6.06 3.38
N VAL A 247 -2.87 6.14 2.04
CA VAL A 247 -4.04 5.91 1.16
C VAL A 247 -4.59 4.49 1.24
N LYS A 248 -3.78 3.51 1.67
CA LYS A 248 -4.25 2.14 1.87
C LYS A 248 -5.27 1.99 3.01
N MET A 249 -5.46 3.02 3.84
CA MET A 249 -6.62 3.10 4.76
C MET A 249 -7.96 3.02 4.02
N MET A 250 -7.99 3.46 2.75
CA MET A 250 -9.18 3.43 1.89
C MET A 250 -9.35 2.11 1.13
N LEU A 251 -8.49 1.09 1.37
CA LEU A 251 -8.46 -0.14 0.58
C LEU A 251 -9.84 -0.83 0.51
N ALA A 252 -10.54 -0.94 1.63
CA ALA A 252 -11.88 -1.50 1.68
C ALA A 252 -12.88 -0.70 0.81
N ASN A 253 -12.75 0.64 0.81
CA ASN A 253 -13.59 1.53 0.03
C ASN A 253 -13.29 1.41 -1.47
N PHE A 254 -12.02 1.34 -1.87
CA PHE A 254 -11.62 1.16 -3.27
C PHE A 254 -12.13 -0.15 -3.86
N VAL A 255 -12.08 -1.25 -3.09
CA VAL A 255 -12.62 -2.55 -3.51
C VAL A 255 -14.15 -2.49 -3.63
N LYS A 256 -14.84 -1.85 -2.69
CA LYS A 256 -16.30 -1.71 -2.69
C LYS A 256 -16.82 -0.74 -3.76
N HIS A 257 -16.07 0.33 -4.01
CA HIS A 257 -16.43 1.41 -4.92
C HIS A 257 -15.30 1.68 -5.92
N PRO A 258 -15.03 0.79 -6.91
CA PRO A 258 -13.91 0.93 -7.85
C PRO A 258 -13.96 2.20 -8.70
N ARG A 259 -15.13 2.84 -8.82
CA ARG A 259 -15.29 4.16 -9.48
C ARG A 259 -14.39 5.25 -8.87
N MET A 260 -13.98 5.11 -7.59
CA MET A 260 -13.05 6.01 -6.92
C MET A 260 -11.67 6.05 -7.58
N LEU A 261 -11.28 5.00 -8.31
CA LEU A 261 -10.02 4.94 -9.03
C LEU A 261 -9.97 5.86 -10.26
N LEU A 262 -11.13 6.25 -10.80
CA LEU A 262 -11.20 7.12 -11.99
C LEU A 262 -10.61 8.50 -11.73
N PRO A 263 -11.04 9.29 -10.72
CA PRO A 263 -10.44 10.58 -10.43
C PRO A 263 -8.95 10.45 -10.07
N ILE A 264 -8.54 9.37 -9.40
CA ILE A 264 -7.13 9.08 -9.09
C ILE A 264 -6.33 8.90 -10.38
N ALA A 265 -6.84 8.11 -11.32
CA ALA A 265 -6.20 7.89 -12.62
C ALA A 265 -6.05 9.20 -13.43
N VAL A 266 -7.10 10.03 -13.43
CA VAL A 266 -7.07 11.33 -14.14
C VAL A 266 -6.01 12.25 -13.54
N VAL A 267 -5.94 12.38 -12.21
CA VAL A 267 -4.91 13.21 -11.55
C VAL A 267 -3.52 12.64 -11.82
N GLY A 268 -3.36 11.32 -11.75
CA GLY A 268 -2.11 10.64 -12.09
C GLY A 268 -1.64 10.93 -13.52
N GLY A 269 -2.57 10.84 -14.49
CA GLY A 269 -2.28 11.15 -15.90
C GLY A 269 -1.89 12.61 -16.12
N LEU A 270 -2.63 13.57 -15.54
CA LEU A 270 -2.33 15.00 -15.63
C LEU A 270 -0.96 15.33 -15.01
N THR A 271 -0.66 14.73 -13.85
CA THR A 271 0.63 14.95 -13.19
C THR A 271 1.78 14.34 -13.99
N GLY A 272 1.60 13.14 -14.56
CA GLY A 272 2.58 12.51 -15.44
C GLY A 272 2.79 13.26 -16.74
N LEU A 273 1.74 13.82 -17.33
CA LEU A 273 1.83 14.69 -18.51
C LEU A 273 2.67 15.94 -18.20
N THR A 274 2.44 16.57 -17.05
CA THR A 274 3.20 17.76 -16.64
C THR A 274 4.65 17.41 -16.32
N ASP A 275 4.90 16.23 -15.74
CA ASP A 275 6.25 15.74 -15.49
C ASP A 275 7.07 15.56 -16.77
N SER A 276 6.43 15.43 -17.92
CA SER A 276 7.13 15.40 -19.22
C SER A 276 7.94 16.67 -19.50
N PHE A 277 7.56 17.79 -18.91
CA PHE A 277 8.26 19.06 -19.03
C PHE A 277 9.30 19.27 -17.93
N ILE A 278 9.07 18.75 -16.71
CA ILE A 278 9.98 18.89 -15.55
C ILE A 278 11.05 17.80 -15.56
N GLN A 279 10.68 16.58 -15.99
CA GLN A 279 11.56 15.45 -16.23
C GLN A 279 12.26 14.92 -14.96
N VAL A 280 11.51 14.76 -13.85
CA VAL A 280 12.07 14.13 -12.65
C VAL A 280 12.49 12.67 -12.93
N LYS A 281 13.48 12.21 -12.16
CA LYS A 281 14.01 10.83 -12.24
C LYS A 281 14.08 10.25 -10.84
N ASN A 282 13.92 8.92 -10.73
CA ASN A 282 14.12 8.21 -9.48
C ASN A 282 14.79 6.84 -9.72
N ALA A 283 15.51 6.34 -8.72
CA ALA A 283 16.01 4.98 -8.73
C ALA A 283 14.88 3.97 -8.46
N SER A 284 15.09 2.71 -8.84
CA SER A 284 14.10 1.63 -8.71
C SER A 284 13.59 1.45 -7.29
N GLU A 285 14.48 1.59 -6.30
CA GLU A 285 14.18 1.44 -4.89
C GLU A 285 13.21 2.50 -4.37
N TYR A 286 13.12 3.64 -5.05
CA TYR A 286 12.31 4.80 -4.67
C TYR A 286 11.17 5.09 -5.65
N ALA A 287 11.14 4.41 -6.79
CA ALA A 287 10.18 4.66 -7.86
C ALA A 287 8.71 4.45 -7.44
N GLY A 288 8.46 3.50 -6.53
CA GLY A 288 7.11 3.23 -6.01
C GLY A 288 6.66 4.13 -4.86
N PHE A 289 7.52 5.05 -4.39
CA PHE A 289 7.19 5.98 -3.31
C PHE A 289 6.74 7.34 -3.87
N GLY A 290 5.69 7.91 -3.26
CA GLY A 290 5.36 9.33 -3.40
C GLY A 290 6.19 10.21 -2.45
N GLN A 291 5.59 11.34 -1.99
CA GLN A 291 6.26 12.18 -0.99
C GLN A 291 6.29 11.49 0.39
N PRO A 292 7.27 11.81 1.24
CA PRO A 292 8.42 12.69 1.01
C PRO A 292 9.60 12.00 0.32
N VAL A 293 9.57 10.68 0.16
CA VAL A 293 10.70 9.87 -0.33
C VAL A 293 11.02 10.19 -1.80
N GLY A 294 9.98 10.25 -2.64
CA GLY A 294 10.10 10.53 -4.07
C GLY A 294 10.85 11.82 -4.38
N PRO A 295 10.41 12.99 -3.88
CA PRO A 295 11.10 14.25 -4.15
C PRO A 295 12.52 14.30 -3.59
N ILE A 296 12.80 13.69 -2.42
CA ILE A 296 14.16 13.64 -1.86
C ILE A 296 15.10 12.86 -2.79
N ASN A 297 14.67 11.71 -3.29
CA ASN A 297 15.49 10.95 -4.24
C ASN A 297 15.57 11.65 -5.60
N SER A 298 14.47 12.22 -6.11
CA SER A 298 14.48 13.00 -7.37
C SER A 298 15.48 14.16 -7.34
N PHE A 299 15.64 14.81 -6.19
CA PHE A 299 16.60 15.92 -6.03
C PHE A 299 18.03 15.50 -6.37
N THR A 300 18.42 14.27 -6.09
CA THR A 300 19.78 13.75 -6.36
C THR A 300 20.09 13.62 -7.85
N TYR A 301 19.08 13.62 -8.72
CA TYR A 301 19.23 13.54 -10.18
C TYR A 301 19.11 14.89 -10.89
N MET A 302 18.83 15.96 -10.14
CA MET A 302 18.64 17.28 -10.72
C MET A 302 19.98 18.04 -10.78
N THR A 303 20.25 18.64 -11.93
CA THR A 303 21.53 19.35 -12.22
C THR A 303 21.45 20.87 -12.13
N GLY A 304 20.26 21.42 -11.87
CA GLY A 304 20.03 22.86 -11.73
C GLY A 304 20.54 23.45 -10.41
N SER A 305 20.33 24.76 -10.23
CA SER A 305 20.58 25.37 -8.91
C SER A 305 19.69 24.77 -7.84
N VAL A 306 20.17 24.76 -6.59
CA VAL A 306 19.41 24.20 -5.45
C VAL A 306 18.01 24.82 -5.35
N GLY A 307 17.91 26.15 -5.49
CA GLY A 307 16.63 26.84 -5.43
C GLY A 307 15.67 26.46 -6.56
N THR A 308 16.18 26.37 -7.79
CA THR A 308 15.38 25.93 -8.95
C THR A 308 14.92 24.48 -8.79
N ASN A 309 15.79 23.59 -8.33
CA ASN A 309 15.45 22.18 -8.11
C ASN A 309 14.37 22.03 -7.04
N ILE A 310 14.48 22.73 -5.92
CA ILE A 310 13.46 22.73 -4.86
C ILE A 310 12.13 23.27 -5.41
N LEU A 311 12.14 24.34 -6.18
CA LEU A 311 10.92 24.91 -6.77
C LEU A 311 10.23 23.93 -7.73
N LEU A 312 10.99 23.29 -8.62
CA LEU A 312 10.44 22.31 -9.57
C LEU A 312 9.87 21.07 -8.84
N LEU A 313 10.56 20.60 -7.81
CA LEU A 313 10.05 19.47 -7.00
C LEU A 313 8.82 19.87 -6.19
N ALA A 314 8.80 21.06 -5.59
CA ALA A 314 7.61 21.57 -4.93
C ALA A 314 6.42 21.67 -5.90
N LEU A 315 6.68 22.11 -7.13
CA LEU A 315 5.68 22.23 -8.17
C LEU A 315 5.07 20.86 -8.53
N ILE A 316 5.91 19.87 -8.88
CA ILE A 316 5.43 18.58 -9.41
C ILE A 316 4.95 17.60 -8.35
N TYR A 317 5.52 17.64 -7.13
CA TYR A 317 5.13 16.73 -6.05
C TYR A 317 4.05 17.30 -5.10
N PHE A 318 3.82 18.62 -5.09
CA PHE A 318 2.86 19.22 -4.15
C PHE A 318 1.87 20.13 -4.87
N ILE A 319 2.32 21.21 -5.50
CA ILE A 319 1.42 22.27 -5.98
C ILE A 319 0.51 21.76 -7.10
N LEU A 320 1.06 21.19 -8.17
CA LEU A 320 0.29 20.73 -9.31
C LEU A 320 -0.62 19.54 -8.98
N PRO A 321 -0.18 18.49 -8.26
CA PRO A 321 -1.08 17.41 -7.88
C PRO A 321 -2.24 17.86 -6.99
N ILE A 322 -2.02 18.80 -6.07
CA ILE A 322 -3.10 19.38 -5.27
C ILE A 322 -4.08 20.15 -6.15
N LEU A 323 -3.57 21.00 -7.05
CA LEU A 323 -4.38 21.80 -7.97
C LEU A 323 -5.23 20.88 -8.87
N TYR A 324 -4.62 19.89 -9.50
CA TYR A 324 -5.32 18.90 -10.31
C TYR A 324 -6.35 18.14 -9.51
N SER A 325 -6.02 17.73 -8.28
CA SER A 325 -6.95 17.06 -7.40
C SER A 325 -8.17 17.90 -7.06
N LEU A 326 -7.98 19.19 -6.79
CA LEU A 326 -9.08 20.13 -6.53
C LEU A 326 -9.97 20.31 -7.78
N ILE A 327 -9.37 20.48 -8.96
CA ILE A 327 -10.11 20.61 -10.21
C ILE A 327 -10.90 19.34 -10.51
N VAL A 328 -10.24 18.19 -10.45
CA VAL A 328 -10.88 16.88 -10.71
C VAL A 328 -11.97 16.59 -9.68
N TYR A 329 -11.74 16.89 -8.39
CA TYR A 329 -12.77 16.78 -7.36
C TYR A 329 -14.01 17.60 -7.70
N LEU A 330 -13.84 18.87 -8.09
CA LEU A 330 -14.96 19.76 -8.42
C LEU A 330 -15.71 19.28 -9.67
N ILE A 331 -15.02 18.74 -10.67
CA ILE A 331 -15.64 18.18 -11.90
C ILE A 331 -16.41 16.90 -11.53
N PHE A 332 -15.76 15.95 -10.86
CA PHE A 332 -16.37 14.65 -10.55
C PHE A 332 -17.55 14.78 -9.58
N LYS A 333 -17.51 15.74 -8.66
CA LYS A 333 -18.65 16.02 -7.76
C LYS A 333 -19.93 16.40 -8.48
N LYS A 334 -19.86 16.93 -9.71
CA LYS A 334 -21.03 17.19 -10.56
C LYS A 334 -21.53 15.92 -11.27
N MET A 335 -20.86 14.80 -11.13
CA MET A 335 -21.17 13.52 -11.78
C MET A 335 -21.54 12.43 -10.74
N PRO A 336 -22.79 12.42 -10.20
CA PRO A 336 -23.16 11.55 -9.08
C PRO A 336 -23.04 10.05 -9.37
N LYS A 337 -23.03 9.65 -10.66
CA LYS A 337 -22.79 8.27 -11.08
C LYS A 337 -21.32 7.84 -10.89
N LEU A 338 -20.39 8.79 -10.98
CA LEU A 338 -18.94 8.52 -10.92
C LEU A 338 -18.31 8.92 -9.57
N TYR A 339 -18.98 9.79 -8.80
CA TYR A 339 -18.45 10.30 -7.54
C TYR A 339 -19.58 10.43 -6.50
N CYS A 340 -19.30 9.92 -5.29
CA CYS A 340 -20.16 10.11 -4.13
C CYS A 340 -19.27 10.41 -2.91
N ASP A 341 -19.58 11.46 -2.18
CA ASP A 341 -18.80 11.85 -0.97
C ASP A 341 -18.76 10.73 0.08
N SER A 342 -19.83 9.92 0.22
CA SER A 342 -19.90 8.80 1.15
C SER A 342 -18.90 7.68 0.85
N ASP A 343 -18.48 7.51 -0.41
CA ASP A 343 -17.50 6.47 -0.78
C ASP A 343 -16.12 6.76 -0.16
N TRP A 344 -15.84 8.03 0.14
CA TRP A 344 -14.57 8.50 0.70
C TRP A 344 -14.55 8.54 2.23
N GLN A 345 -15.61 8.09 2.88
CA GLN A 345 -15.68 8.05 4.33
C GLN A 345 -14.90 6.86 4.88
N VAL A 346 -13.96 7.11 5.80
CA VAL A 346 -13.20 6.10 6.54
C VAL A 346 -13.93 5.78 7.84
N ASP A 347 -14.24 4.52 8.08
CA ASP A 347 -14.83 4.09 9.34
C ASP A 347 -13.71 3.73 10.33
N LEU A 348 -13.33 4.68 11.17
CA LEU A 348 -12.28 4.50 12.18
C LEU A 348 -12.80 3.87 13.49
N ASN A 349 -14.12 3.71 13.62
CA ASN A 349 -14.77 3.29 14.87
C ASN A 349 -15.34 1.86 14.83
N LYS A 350 -15.01 1.08 13.83
CA LYS A 350 -15.42 -0.33 13.73
C LYS A 350 -14.30 -1.29 13.92
#